data_083910e770efe0bdf4a5b041ad0b065e
#
_entry.id   083910e770efe0bdf4a5b041ad0b065e
#
_cell.length_a   1.000
_cell.length_b   1.000
_cell.length_c   1.000
_cell.angle_alpha   90.00
_cell.angle_beta   90.00
_cell.angle_gamma   90.00
#
_symmetry.space_group_name_H-M   'P 1'
#
loop_
_entity.id
_entity.type
_entity.pdbx_description
1 polymer ?
#
loop_
_entity_poly.entity_id
_entity_poly.type
_entity_poly.pdbx_seq_one_letter_code
_entity_poly.pdbx_strand_id
1 'polypeptide(L)'
;INILNADSVVITGDLVDTKLEYAIPALNELKNIQSKYGTYFIVGNHEYFHGVKPIIDYVNSLGIKTLENENIYIGEKDKGFYLCGVYDWFGNKYGSYQPDINKALENTTNQPTILLAHQPKYITQLETTKGIDLVLCGHTHGGQIFPFNFLVKLQQPYIKGLHTHNEFTQVYVNKGTGFWGPPMRLGASSEITILKLS
;
A
#
# COMPACT_ATOMS: atom_id res chain seq x y z
N ILE A 1 -15.85 -5.96 -1.06
CA ILE A 1 -14.67 -6.54 -1.74
C ILE A 1 -15.05 -7.88 -2.37
N ASN A 2 -15.60 -8.85 -1.64
CA ASN A 2 -15.84 -10.22 -2.13
C ASN A 2 -16.71 -10.30 -3.41
N ILE A 3 -17.70 -9.40 -3.56
CA ILE A 3 -18.54 -9.31 -4.78
C ILE A 3 -17.71 -9.03 -6.04
N LEU A 4 -16.54 -8.44 -5.88
CA LEU A 4 -15.66 -8.06 -6.99
C LEU A 4 -14.85 -9.25 -7.54
N ASN A 5 -14.84 -10.39 -6.83
CA ASN A 5 -14.11 -11.60 -7.20
C ASN A 5 -12.65 -11.33 -7.61
N ALA A 6 -11.96 -10.49 -6.84
CA ALA A 6 -10.57 -10.16 -7.12
C ALA A 6 -9.66 -11.36 -6.94
N ASP A 7 -8.70 -11.57 -7.85
CA ASP A 7 -7.72 -12.65 -7.72
C ASP A 7 -6.78 -12.43 -6.52
N SER A 8 -6.46 -11.18 -6.21
CA SER A 8 -5.68 -10.80 -5.03
C SER A 8 -6.18 -9.47 -4.48
N VAL A 9 -6.02 -9.24 -3.19
CA VAL A 9 -6.36 -7.98 -2.51
C VAL A 9 -5.10 -7.39 -1.90
N VAL A 10 -4.88 -6.09 -2.08
CA VAL A 10 -3.76 -5.37 -1.47
C VAL A 10 -4.25 -4.19 -0.64
N ILE A 11 -3.65 -4.01 0.52
CA ILE A 11 -3.92 -2.92 1.46
C ILE A 11 -2.63 -2.12 1.60
N THR A 12 -2.65 -0.88 1.14
CA THR A 12 -1.45 -0.05 1.00
C THR A 12 -1.15 0.82 2.22
N GLY A 13 -1.40 0.31 3.43
CA GLY A 13 -1.04 0.97 4.69
C GLY A 13 -2.11 1.87 5.29
N ASP A 14 -1.82 2.41 6.47
CA ASP A 14 -2.71 3.25 7.27
C ASP A 14 -4.07 2.55 7.52
N LEU A 15 -3.98 1.29 7.92
CA LEU A 15 -5.13 0.47 8.25
C LEU A 15 -5.68 0.81 9.64
N VAL A 16 -4.81 1.29 10.52
CA VAL A 16 -5.10 1.60 11.94
C VAL A 16 -4.66 3.02 12.27
N ASP A 17 -5.58 3.84 12.77
CA ASP A 17 -5.33 5.21 13.27
C ASP A 17 -5.74 5.35 14.74
N THR A 18 -5.57 4.30 15.51
CA THR A 18 -5.86 4.25 16.95
C THR A 18 -5.06 3.11 17.59
N LYS A 19 -5.13 2.98 18.92
CA LYS A 19 -4.55 1.81 19.58
C LYS A 19 -5.19 0.52 19.06
N LEU A 20 -4.39 -0.52 18.90
CA LEU A 20 -4.82 -1.80 18.34
C LEU A 20 -6.08 -2.34 19.03
N GLU A 21 -6.16 -2.24 20.37
CA GLU A 21 -7.30 -2.72 21.15
C GLU A 21 -8.65 -2.16 20.70
N TYR A 22 -8.67 -0.91 20.23
CA TYR A 22 -9.89 -0.27 19.72
C TYR A 22 -10.15 -0.59 18.25
N ALA A 23 -9.10 -0.95 17.51
CA ALA A 23 -9.22 -1.30 16.10
C ALA A 23 -9.68 -2.76 15.87
N ILE A 24 -9.43 -3.64 16.83
CA ILE A 24 -9.73 -5.09 16.74
C ILE A 24 -11.14 -5.40 16.20
N PRO A 25 -12.23 -4.78 16.66
CA PRO A 25 -13.55 -5.11 16.14
C PRO A 25 -13.70 -4.88 14.63
N ALA A 26 -13.13 -3.77 14.13
CA ALA A 26 -13.15 -3.45 12.70
C ALA A 26 -12.17 -4.34 11.91
N LEU A 27 -10.98 -4.58 12.43
CA LEU A 27 -9.98 -5.44 11.80
C LEU A 27 -10.46 -6.88 11.64
N ASN A 28 -11.23 -7.40 12.58
CA ASN A 28 -11.80 -8.74 12.50
C ASN A 28 -12.67 -8.98 11.26
N GLU A 29 -13.29 -7.93 10.72
CA GLU A 29 -14.08 -8.06 9.48
C GLU A 29 -13.20 -8.39 8.27
N LEU A 30 -11.92 -8.04 8.31
CA LEU A 30 -10.98 -8.29 7.22
C LEU A 30 -10.70 -9.78 7.00
N LYS A 31 -10.86 -10.63 8.03
CA LYS A 31 -10.75 -12.09 7.88
C LYS A 31 -11.75 -12.69 6.89
N ASN A 32 -12.83 -11.95 6.60
CA ASN A 32 -13.87 -12.36 5.68
C ASN A 32 -13.52 -12.05 4.21
N ILE A 33 -12.40 -11.38 3.94
CA ILE A 33 -11.93 -11.11 2.57
C ILE A 33 -11.56 -12.44 1.90
N GLN A 34 -12.10 -12.63 0.70
CA GLN A 34 -11.84 -13.81 -0.12
C GLN A 34 -11.14 -13.39 -1.42
N SER A 35 -10.05 -14.06 -1.73
CA SER A 35 -9.31 -13.88 -2.96
C SER A 35 -8.53 -15.15 -3.31
N LYS A 36 -8.32 -15.42 -4.59
CA LYS A 36 -7.68 -16.65 -5.07
C LYS A 36 -6.23 -16.79 -4.61
N TYR A 37 -5.48 -15.67 -4.64
CA TYR A 37 -4.06 -15.65 -4.33
C TYR A 37 -3.73 -14.94 -3.01
N GLY A 38 -4.75 -14.65 -2.20
CA GLY A 38 -4.56 -14.08 -0.86
C GLY A 38 -4.68 -12.55 -0.78
N THR A 39 -4.64 -12.09 0.46
CA THR A 39 -4.70 -10.67 0.83
C THR A 39 -3.36 -10.24 1.41
N TYR A 40 -2.84 -9.12 0.96
CA TYR A 40 -1.53 -8.59 1.32
C TYR A 40 -1.65 -7.21 1.91
N PHE A 41 -0.78 -6.91 2.85
CA PHE A 41 -0.72 -5.63 3.56
C PHE A 41 0.71 -5.10 3.59
N ILE A 42 0.87 -3.80 3.55
CA ILE A 42 2.07 -3.09 3.97
C ILE A 42 1.70 -2.06 5.02
N VAL A 43 2.61 -1.73 5.92
CA VAL A 43 2.37 -0.68 6.91
C VAL A 43 2.43 0.71 6.26
N GLY A 44 1.59 1.64 6.75
CA GLY A 44 1.71 3.06 6.49
C GLY A 44 2.31 3.80 7.69
N ASN A 45 2.30 5.12 7.66
CA ASN A 45 2.91 5.90 8.74
C ASN A 45 2.09 5.90 10.04
N HIS A 46 0.78 5.67 9.99
CA HIS A 46 -0.05 5.62 11.19
C HIS A 46 0.24 4.39 12.05
N GLU A 47 0.60 3.26 11.47
CA GLU A 47 1.01 2.08 12.23
C GLU A 47 2.22 2.35 13.15
N TYR A 48 3.13 3.27 12.77
CA TYR A 48 4.26 3.65 13.62
C TYR A 48 3.84 4.41 14.88
N PHE A 49 2.75 5.17 14.81
CA PHE A 49 2.23 5.91 15.97
C PHE A 49 1.55 4.99 16.99
N HIS A 50 1.09 3.82 16.55
CA HIS A 50 0.28 2.90 17.34
C HIS A 50 0.95 1.55 17.60
N GLY A 51 2.17 1.34 17.11
CA GLY A 51 2.97 0.14 17.32
C GLY A 51 2.95 -0.81 16.14
N VAL A 52 4.01 -0.76 15.32
CA VAL A 52 4.16 -1.53 14.08
C VAL A 52 4.02 -3.03 14.32
N LYS A 53 4.84 -3.59 15.23
CA LYS A 53 4.90 -5.05 15.44
C LYS A 53 3.59 -5.66 15.92
N PRO A 54 2.92 -5.13 16.97
CA PRO A 54 1.62 -5.66 17.40
C PRO A 54 0.55 -5.63 16.29
N ILE A 55 0.54 -4.57 15.46
CA ILE A 55 -0.42 -4.45 14.36
C ILE A 55 -0.13 -5.50 13.30
N ILE A 56 1.13 -5.67 12.88
CA ILE A 56 1.55 -6.69 11.93
C ILE A 56 1.15 -8.09 12.42
N ASP A 57 1.47 -8.42 13.67
CA ASP A 57 1.15 -9.73 14.23
C ASP A 57 -0.35 -9.99 14.23
N TYR A 58 -1.13 -8.97 14.56
CA TYR A 58 -2.57 -9.09 14.55
C TYR A 58 -3.13 -9.27 13.12
N VAL A 59 -2.70 -8.45 12.18
CA VAL A 59 -3.11 -8.53 10.77
C VAL A 59 -2.75 -9.88 10.17
N ASN A 60 -1.54 -10.37 10.44
CA ASN A 60 -1.11 -11.71 10.00
C ASN A 60 -1.99 -12.83 10.62
N SER A 61 -2.45 -12.66 11.88
CA SER A 61 -3.35 -13.62 12.53
C SER A 61 -4.74 -13.71 11.88
N LEU A 62 -5.13 -12.69 11.11
CA LEU A 62 -6.37 -12.67 10.33
C LEU A 62 -6.25 -13.37 8.97
N GLY A 63 -5.07 -13.93 8.64
CA GLY A 63 -4.79 -14.56 7.35
C GLY A 63 -4.37 -13.57 6.26
N ILE A 64 -4.03 -12.33 6.62
CA ILE A 64 -3.52 -11.31 5.73
C ILE A 64 -2.00 -11.28 5.83
N LYS A 65 -1.29 -11.48 4.73
CA LYS A 65 0.18 -11.49 4.73
C LYS A 65 0.72 -10.07 4.68
N THR A 66 1.42 -9.64 5.73
CA THR A 66 2.19 -8.39 5.69
C THR A 66 3.49 -8.60 4.93
N LEU A 67 3.80 -7.72 3.99
CA LEU A 67 5.07 -7.71 3.27
C LEU A 67 6.05 -6.75 3.97
N GLU A 68 7.09 -7.32 4.56
CA GLU A 68 8.06 -6.64 5.43
C GLU A 68 9.42 -6.50 4.72
N ASN A 69 9.53 -5.64 3.69
CA ASN A 69 10.65 -5.58 2.75
C ASN A 69 10.87 -6.95 2.07
N GLU A 70 9.83 -7.52 1.56
CA GLU A 70 9.85 -8.83 0.93
C GLU A 70 8.93 -8.88 -0.29
N ASN A 71 8.99 -9.96 -1.03
CA ASN A 71 8.13 -10.19 -2.15
C ASN A 71 7.50 -11.58 -2.14
N ILE A 72 6.48 -11.74 -2.95
CA ILE A 72 5.83 -13.01 -3.24
C ILE A 72 5.48 -13.07 -4.72
N TYR A 73 5.64 -14.23 -5.33
CA TYR A 73 5.17 -14.47 -6.67
C TYR A 73 3.69 -14.83 -6.67
N ILE A 74 2.90 -14.13 -7.47
CA ILE A 74 1.45 -14.30 -7.60
C ILE A 74 1.12 -14.78 -9.01
N GLY A 75 0.39 -15.87 -9.12
CA GLY A 75 -0.05 -16.44 -10.39
C GLY A 75 0.48 -17.83 -10.67
N GLU A 76 0.23 -18.32 -11.88
CA GLU A 76 0.78 -19.58 -12.35
C GLU A 76 2.23 -19.39 -12.78
N LYS A 77 3.01 -20.46 -12.72
CA LYS A 77 4.41 -20.44 -13.13
C LYS A 77 4.56 -19.78 -14.53
N ASP A 78 5.47 -18.84 -14.64
CA ASP A 78 5.80 -18.08 -15.86
C ASP A 78 4.66 -17.19 -16.43
N LYS A 79 3.53 -17.06 -15.71
CA LYS A 79 2.37 -16.23 -16.10
C LYS A 79 1.89 -15.31 -14.98
N GLY A 80 2.69 -15.11 -13.96
CA GLY A 80 2.39 -14.29 -12.83
C GLY A 80 3.26 -13.05 -12.76
N PHE A 81 3.29 -12.45 -11.59
CA PHE A 81 4.08 -11.26 -11.30
C PHE A 81 4.60 -11.32 -9.87
N TYR A 82 5.63 -10.54 -9.59
CA TYR A 82 6.09 -10.32 -8.22
C TYR A 82 5.30 -9.19 -7.57
N LEU A 83 4.73 -9.47 -6.42
CA LEU A 83 4.18 -8.46 -5.53
C LEU A 83 5.21 -8.20 -4.43
N CYS A 84 5.85 -7.03 -4.47
CA CYS A 84 6.84 -6.59 -3.53
C CYS A 84 6.23 -5.58 -2.55
N GLY A 85 6.64 -5.59 -1.29
CA GLY A 85 6.19 -4.61 -0.31
C GLY A 85 7.35 -4.08 0.50
N VAL A 86 7.37 -2.78 0.74
CA VAL A 86 8.34 -2.11 1.61
C VAL A 86 7.66 -1.53 2.83
N TYR A 87 8.41 -1.40 3.91
CA TYR A 87 8.01 -0.58 5.05
C TYR A 87 7.82 0.88 4.62
N ASP A 88 7.04 1.64 5.38
CA ASP A 88 6.81 3.04 5.08
C ASP A 88 8.07 3.90 5.23
N TRP A 89 8.14 4.95 4.42
CA TRP A 89 9.20 5.97 4.47
C TRP A 89 9.41 6.58 5.85
N PHE A 90 8.36 6.63 6.66
CA PHE A 90 8.42 7.13 8.04
C PHE A 90 9.38 6.33 8.93
N GLY A 91 9.64 5.07 8.63
CA GLY A 91 10.61 4.22 9.32
C GLY A 91 12.00 4.83 9.39
N ASN A 92 12.41 5.63 8.39
CA ASN A 92 13.69 6.35 8.40
C ASN A 92 13.78 7.38 9.53
N LYS A 93 12.65 8.00 9.91
CA LYS A 93 12.57 8.94 11.04
C LYS A 93 12.36 8.21 12.36
N TYR A 94 11.64 7.11 12.33
CA TYR A 94 11.35 6.29 13.49
C TYR A 94 12.56 5.49 13.97
N GLY A 95 13.51 5.23 13.08
CA GLY A 95 14.76 4.52 13.37
C GLY A 95 14.66 2.99 13.36
N SER A 96 13.49 2.44 13.07
CA SER A 96 13.26 1.01 12.88
C SER A 96 12.18 0.78 11.84
N TYR A 97 12.06 -0.46 11.33
CA TYR A 97 11.12 -0.81 10.25
C TYR A 97 11.32 0.12 9.03
N GLN A 98 12.58 0.28 8.62
CA GLN A 98 12.95 1.14 7.49
C GLN A 98 12.66 0.45 6.16
N PRO A 99 12.23 1.21 5.12
CA PRO A 99 12.05 0.65 3.78
C PRO A 99 13.40 0.22 3.18
N ASP A 100 13.42 -0.97 2.62
CA ASP A 100 14.57 -1.54 1.91
C ASP A 100 14.11 -2.14 0.58
N ILE A 101 14.32 -1.40 -0.50
CA ILE A 101 13.91 -1.83 -1.84
C ILE A 101 14.76 -3.00 -2.34
N ASN A 102 16.04 -3.05 -1.98
CA ASN A 102 16.93 -4.12 -2.44
C ASN A 102 16.48 -5.46 -1.87
N LYS A 103 16.12 -5.47 -0.58
CA LYS A 103 15.56 -6.65 0.08
C LYS A 103 14.18 -7.02 -0.50
N ALA A 104 13.32 -6.03 -0.75
CA ALA A 104 12.00 -6.27 -1.32
C ALA A 104 12.06 -6.85 -2.74
N LEU A 105 13.09 -6.53 -3.52
CA LEU A 105 13.31 -7.04 -4.87
C LEU A 105 14.25 -8.26 -4.93
N GLU A 106 14.70 -8.76 -3.78
CA GLU A 106 15.63 -9.88 -3.74
C GLU A 106 15.02 -11.13 -4.40
N ASN A 107 15.81 -11.81 -5.26
CA ASN A 107 15.41 -12.99 -6.01
C ASN A 107 14.23 -12.80 -6.99
N THR A 108 13.82 -11.58 -7.30
CA THR A 108 12.91 -11.34 -8.42
C THR A 108 13.60 -11.63 -9.74
N THR A 109 12.83 -12.07 -10.74
CA THR A 109 13.32 -12.38 -12.08
C THR A 109 12.76 -11.36 -13.10
N ASN A 110 12.89 -11.65 -14.39
CA ASN A 110 12.36 -10.79 -15.48
C ASN A 110 10.83 -10.86 -15.64
N GLN A 111 10.09 -11.20 -14.57
CA GLN A 111 8.63 -11.17 -14.57
C GLN A 111 8.15 -9.77 -14.16
N PRO A 112 6.92 -9.37 -14.56
CA PRO A 112 6.33 -8.12 -14.11
C PRO A 112 6.40 -7.97 -12.59
N THR A 113 6.69 -6.76 -12.13
CA THR A 113 6.85 -6.47 -10.71
C THR A 113 5.97 -5.30 -10.28
N ILE A 114 5.14 -5.55 -9.25
CA ILE A 114 4.31 -4.54 -8.60
C ILE A 114 4.88 -4.26 -7.23
N LEU A 115 5.19 -3.00 -6.96
CA LEU A 115 5.67 -2.54 -5.66
C LEU A 115 4.53 -1.91 -4.86
N LEU A 116 4.31 -2.36 -3.64
CA LEU A 116 3.50 -1.68 -2.66
C LEU A 116 4.39 -0.73 -1.84
N ALA A 117 4.10 0.57 -1.89
CA ALA A 117 4.76 1.59 -1.09
C ALA A 117 3.72 2.60 -0.62
N HIS A 118 3.55 2.75 0.69
CA HIS A 118 2.46 3.55 1.23
C HIS A 118 2.46 5.00 0.71
N GLN A 119 3.61 5.70 0.81
CA GLN A 119 3.71 7.10 0.39
C GLN A 119 4.23 7.24 -1.05
N PRO A 120 3.53 7.97 -1.95
CA PRO A 120 3.98 8.18 -3.33
C PRO A 120 5.39 8.79 -3.45
N LYS A 121 5.80 9.62 -2.49
CA LYS A 121 7.14 10.21 -2.51
C LYS A 121 8.28 9.19 -2.42
N TYR A 122 8.00 7.96 -1.95
CA TYR A 122 9.04 6.94 -1.85
C TYR A 122 9.69 6.65 -3.21
N ILE A 123 8.92 6.65 -4.29
CA ILE A 123 9.45 6.36 -5.62
C ILE A 123 10.51 7.38 -6.07
N THR A 124 10.39 8.63 -5.62
CA THR A 124 11.36 9.69 -5.96
C THR A 124 12.67 9.60 -5.17
N GLN A 125 12.73 8.71 -4.19
CA GLN A 125 13.91 8.44 -3.38
C GLN A 125 14.71 7.24 -3.88
N LEU A 126 14.18 6.49 -4.85
CA LEU A 126 14.86 5.36 -5.45
C LEU A 126 15.90 5.86 -6.48
N GLU A 127 17.10 5.30 -6.45
CA GLU A 127 18.14 5.61 -7.45
C GLU A 127 17.71 5.17 -8.85
N THR A 128 16.93 4.09 -8.92
CA THR A 128 16.35 3.58 -10.15
C THR A 128 15.05 2.86 -9.86
N THR A 129 14.11 2.93 -10.80
CA THR A 129 12.87 2.15 -10.77
C THR A 129 12.85 1.06 -11.84
N LYS A 130 13.98 0.82 -12.49
CA LYS A 130 14.12 -0.25 -13.51
C LYS A 130 13.80 -1.61 -12.88
N GLY A 131 12.91 -2.35 -13.53
CA GLY A 131 12.40 -3.63 -13.00
C GLY A 131 11.19 -3.50 -12.09
N ILE A 132 10.62 -2.30 -11.94
CA ILE A 132 9.34 -2.05 -11.26
C ILE A 132 8.36 -1.50 -12.30
N ASP A 133 7.35 -2.27 -12.66
CA ASP A 133 6.38 -1.87 -13.69
C ASP A 133 5.27 -0.98 -13.12
N LEU A 134 4.82 -1.28 -11.90
CA LEU A 134 3.74 -0.55 -11.26
C LEU A 134 4.03 -0.36 -9.75
N VAL A 135 3.80 0.86 -9.26
CA VAL A 135 3.80 1.15 -7.83
C VAL A 135 2.39 1.46 -7.37
N LEU A 136 1.94 0.79 -6.31
CA LEU A 136 0.64 1.04 -5.69
C LEU A 136 0.83 1.78 -4.37
N CYS A 137 0.20 2.95 -4.26
CA CYS A 137 0.31 3.83 -3.10
C CYS A 137 -1.05 4.19 -2.50
N GLY A 138 -1.03 4.64 -1.26
CA GLY A 138 -2.14 5.25 -0.53
C GLY A 138 -1.78 6.63 0.01
N HIS A 139 -1.90 6.83 1.32
CA HIS A 139 -1.44 7.95 2.13
C HIS A 139 -2.12 9.31 1.88
N THR A 140 -2.32 9.68 0.65
CA THR A 140 -2.70 11.05 0.26
C THR A 140 -4.16 11.36 0.45
N HIS A 141 -5.02 10.33 0.57
CA HIS A 141 -6.48 10.43 0.58
C HIS A 141 -7.07 11.23 -0.60
N GLY A 142 -6.29 11.41 -1.70
CA GLY A 142 -6.65 12.28 -2.81
C GLY A 142 -6.71 13.77 -2.43
N GLY A 143 -6.05 14.13 -1.30
CA GLY A 143 -6.13 15.45 -0.67
C GLY A 143 -7.30 15.65 0.26
N GLN A 144 -8.13 14.63 0.46
CA GLN A 144 -9.28 14.48 1.36
C GLN A 144 -10.26 15.66 1.40
N ILE A 145 -9.81 16.87 1.69
CA ILE A 145 -10.65 18.08 1.87
C ILE A 145 -10.12 19.20 1.00
N PHE A 146 -10.94 19.70 0.08
CA PHE A 146 -10.60 20.94 -0.64
C PHE A 146 -10.64 22.14 0.32
N PRO A 147 -9.63 23.06 0.34
CA PRO A 147 -8.51 23.13 -0.61
C PRO A 147 -7.20 22.49 -0.13
N PHE A 148 -7.19 21.65 0.89
CA PHE A 148 -5.99 20.99 1.43
C PHE A 148 -5.25 20.12 0.40
N ASN A 149 -5.93 19.68 -0.66
CA ASN A 149 -5.29 18.96 -1.77
C ASN A 149 -4.09 19.73 -2.38
N PHE A 150 -4.06 21.05 -2.31
CA PHE A 150 -2.90 21.85 -2.76
C PHE A 150 -1.70 21.69 -1.84
N LEU A 151 -1.92 21.57 -0.52
CA LEU A 151 -0.84 21.36 0.45
C LEU A 151 -0.27 19.94 0.32
N VAL A 152 -1.14 18.94 0.08
CA VAL A 152 -0.70 17.55 -0.18
C VAL A 152 0.19 17.49 -1.42
N LYS A 153 -0.13 18.23 -2.48
CA LYS A 153 0.70 18.32 -3.70
C LYS A 153 2.11 18.87 -3.46
N LEU A 154 2.30 19.69 -2.43
CA LEU A 154 3.63 20.19 -2.09
C LEU A 154 4.52 19.13 -1.44
N GLN A 155 3.93 18.09 -0.86
CA GLN A 155 4.65 17.03 -0.15
C GLN A 155 4.73 15.72 -0.92
N GLN A 156 3.77 15.47 -1.81
CA GLN A 156 3.65 14.22 -2.54
C GLN A 156 3.63 14.49 -4.06
N PRO A 157 4.44 13.77 -4.84
CA PRO A 157 4.52 13.98 -6.29
C PRO A 157 3.22 13.59 -7.02
N TYR A 158 2.49 12.64 -6.46
CA TYR A 158 1.21 12.14 -6.98
C TYR A 158 0.19 12.11 -5.84
N ILE A 159 -1.06 12.47 -6.10
CA ILE A 159 -2.09 12.52 -5.06
C ILE A 159 -3.28 11.61 -5.30
N LYS A 160 -3.52 11.16 -6.51
CA LYS A 160 -4.59 10.21 -6.87
C LYS A 160 -4.48 9.73 -8.31
N GLY A 161 -4.94 8.50 -8.56
CA GLY A 161 -5.06 7.94 -9.90
C GLY A 161 -3.74 7.42 -10.47
N LEU A 162 -3.77 7.09 -11.76
CA LEU A 162 -2.65 6.51 -12.50
C LEU A 162 -1.79 7.59 -13.12
N HIS A 163 -0.47 7.46 -12.96
CA HIS A 163 0.55 8.34 -13.50
C HIS A 163 1.67 7.55 -14.16
N THR A 164 2.22 8.05 -15.24
CA THR A 164 3.49 7.57 -15.79
C THR A 164 4.63 8.28 -15.05
N HIS A 165 5.42 7.52 -14.30
CA HIS A 165 6.57 8.07 -13.58
C HIS A 165 7.75 8.26 -14.53
N ASN A 166 8.06 7.25 -15.31
CA ASN A 166 9.11 7.25 -16.35
C ASN A 166 8.78 6.20 -17.43
N GLU A 167 9.72 5.91 -18.31
CA GLU A 167 9.55 4.94 -19.41
C GLU A 167 9.31 3.49 -18.94
N PHE A 168 9.65 3.14 -17.70
CA PHE A 168 9.54 1.78 -17.16
C PHE A 168 8.39 1.62 -16.18
N THR A 169 8.04 2.69 -15.46
CA THR A 169 7.24 2.58 -14.22
C THR A 169 6.01 3.46 -14.24
N GLN A 170 4.88 2.87 -13.90
CA GLN A 170 3.64 3.57 -13.58
C GLN A 170 3.43 3.64 -12.06
N VAL A 171 2.71 4.66 -11.60
CA VAL A 171 2.31 4.83 -10.20
C VAL A 171 0.81 5.01 -10.12
N TYR A 172 0.16 4.18 -9.34
CA TYR A 172 -1.26 4.35 -9.00
C TYR A 172 -1.40 4.76 -7.54
N VAL A 173 -2.08 5.87 -7.29
CA VAL A 173 -2.35 6.37 -5.94
C VAL A 173 -3.83 6.24 -5.64
N ASN A 174 -4.16 5.33 -4.71
CA ASN A 174 -5.51 5.10 -4.22
C ASN A 174 -5.90 6.18 -3.21
N LYS A 175 -7.13 6.68 -3.29
CA LYS A 175 -7.64 7.68 -2.32
C LYS A 175 -8.02 7.08 -0.97
N GLY A 176 -8.08 5.75 -0.89
CA GLY A 176 -8.46 5.05 0.32
C GLY A 176 -9.95 5.15 0.67
N THR A 177 -10.35 4.40 1.68
CA THR A 177 -11.74 4.30 2.16
C THR A 177 -11.98 5.11 3.42
N GLY A 178 -10.94 5.34 4.24
CA GLY A 178 -10.99 6.04 5.52
C GLY A 178 -10.84 7.57 5.40
N PHE A 179 -10.47 8.18 6.49
CA PHE A 179 -10.16 9.60 6.60
C PHE A 179 -9.06 9.78 7.66
N TRP A 180 -8.41 10.93 7.67
CA TRP A 180 -7.54 11.39 8.74
C TRP A 180 -8.06 12.73 9.29
N GLY A 181 -7.88 12.97 10.59
CA GLY A 181 -8.42 14.17 11.23
C GLY A 181 -9.95 14.24 11.18
N PRO A 182 -10.55 15.28 10.60
CA PRO A 182 -12.02 15.38 10.51
C PRO A 182 -12.64 14.22 9.73
N PRO A 183 -13.72 13.59 10.23
CA PRO A 183 -14.37 12.45 9.58
C PRO A 183 -15.21 12.90 8.37
N MET A 184 -14.58 13.56 7.43
CA MET A 184 -15.23 14.09 6.22
C MET A 184 -14.30 14.06 5.02
N ARG A 185 -14.89 13.98 3.83
CA ARG A 185 -14.20 14.13 2.55
C ARG A 185 -14.94 15.16 1.69
N LEU A 186 -14.19 16.11 1.12
CA LEU A 186 -14.72 17.14 0.22
C LEU A 186 -13.84 17.24 -1.02
N GLY A 187 -14.39 16.82 -2.18
CA GLY A 187 -13.66 16.79 -3.45
C GLY A 187 -12.76 15.57 -3.65
N ALA A 188 -12.78 14.62 -2.71
CA ALA A 188 -12.05 13.35 -2.80
C ALA A 188 -12.88 12.21 -2.21
N SER A 189 -13.77 11.61 -3.00
CA SER A 189 -14.58 10.45 -2.58
C SER A 189 -13.70 9.28 -2.15
N SER A 190 -14.19 8.45 -1.23
CA SER A 190 -13.59 7.15 -0.91
C SER A 190 -13.58 6.25 -2.15
N GLU A 191 -12.59 5.35 -2.24
CA GLU A 191 -12.55 4.38 -3.34
C GLU A 191 -11.96 3.03 -2.92
N ILE A 192 -12.46 1.98 -3.55
CA ILE A 192 -11.83 0.68 -3.70
C ILE A 192 -11.61 0.49 -5.19
N THR A 193 -10.38 0.22 -5.60
CA THR A 193 -10.01 0.15 -7.02
C THR A 193 -9.81 -1.28 -7.45
N ILE A 194 -10.33 -1.62 -8.63
CA ILE A 194 -9.98 -2.87 -9.34
C ILE A 194 -8.96 -2.52 -10.40
N LEU A 195 -7.79 -3.14 -10.31
CA LEU A 195 -6.77 -3.10 -11.35
C LEU A 195 -6.83 -4.39 -12.14
N LYS A 196 -6.96 -4.27 -13.45
CA LYS A 196 -6.87 -5.41 -14.37
C LYS A 196 -5.49 -5.42 -14.99
N LEU A 197 -4.75 -6.45 -14.70
CA LEU A 197 -3.42 -6.68 -15.27
C LEU A 197 -3.58 -7.53 -16.55
N SER A 198 -2.93 -7.12 -17.64
CA SER A 198 -3.01 -7.80 -18.94
C SER A 198 -1.64 -7.89 -19.59
#